data_fa671ebb45d5e3aa602268b020555870
#
_entry.id   fa671ebb45d5e3aa602268b020555870
#
_cell.length_a   1.000
_cell.length_b   1.000
_cell.length_c   1.000
_cell.angle_alpha   90.00
_cell.angle_beta   90.00
_cell.angle_gamma   90.00
#
_symmetry.space_group_name_H-M   'P 1'
#
loop_
_entity.id
_entity.type
_entity.pdbx_description
1 polymer ?
#
loop_
_entity_poly.entity_id
_entity_poly.type
_entity_poly.pdbx_seq_one_letter_code
_entity_poly.pdbx_strand_id
1 'polypeptide(L)'
;MSTQSHACCTVPPVVTDGYKEKGEFITINGMKTYTTGSKDAKSAILVVYDIFGFFPQTLQGADILAYGDKEKQYQVFMPDFFDGKPADISWYPPDNDEKGKKLGEFFNTQAAPPKTLERIPKVLEEVKSQRSSIQEWGIVGYCWGGKIVNLVSQEGTPFKAAASCHPAMVDANDAPGIKIPFAMLPSKDEPKEDVEKWQKAVKVKSIVQWWPNQVHGFMAARGDLKDPAVKSDYEKAYQLLLNFFHDNM
;
A
#
# COMPACT_ATOMS: atom_id res chain seq x y z
N MET A 1 -15.93 -13.82 -8.24
CA MET A 1 -16.78 -12.63 -8.52
C MET A 1 -16.17 -11.90 -9.69
N SER A 2 -16.97 -11.54 -10.71
CA SER A 2 -16.48 -10.78 -11.86
C SER A 2 -16.04 -9.41 -11.37
N THR A 3 -14.76 -9.07 -11.53
CA THR A 3 -14.26 -7.72 -11.36
C THR A 3 -14.73 -6.90 -12.56
N GLN A 4 -15.99 -6.46 -12.54
CA GLN A 4 -16.45 -5.47 -13.49
C GLN A 4 -15.71 -4.18 -13.20
N SER A 5 -14.93 -3.71 -14.18
CA SER A 5 -14.28 -2.39 -14.10
C SER A 5 -15.36 -1.31 -14.08
N HIS A 6 -15.36 -0.46 -13.07
CA HIS A 6 -16.23 0.71 -13.06
C HIS A 6 -15.82 1.67 -14.18
N ALA A 7 -16.78 2.21 -14.90
CA ALA A 7 -16.51 3.17 -15.97
C ALA A 7 -15.83 4.46 -15.48
N CYS A 8 -15.99 4.78 -14.18
CA CYS A 8 -15.37 5.93 -13.52
C CYS A 8 -13.91 5.72 -13.15
N CYS A 9 -13.47 4.47 -12.96
CA CYS A 9 -12.12 4.12 -12.54
C CYS A 9 -11.30 3.66 -13.74
N THR A 10 -10.24 4.37 -14.08
CA THR A 10 -9.35 4.04 -15.19
C THR A 10 -7.91 4.35 -14.82
N VAL A 11 -7.05 3.33 -14.89
CA VAL A 11 -5.61 3.52 -14.66
C VAL A 11 -5.04 4.44 -15.75
N PRO A 12 -4.43 5.58 -15.38
CA PRO A 12 -3.72 6.42 -16.34
C PRO A 12 -2.58 5.64 -17.02
N PRO A 13 -2.11 6.06 -18.21
CA PRO A 13 -0.99 5.40 -18.88
C PRO A 13 0.23 5.25 -17.97
N VAL A 14 0.69 4.01 -17.80
CA VAL A 14 1.83 3.67 -16.94
C VAL A 14 3.14 3.95 -17.69
N VAL A 15 3.99 4.77 -17.07
CA VAL A 15 5.34 5.10 -17.55
C VAL A 15 6.31 4.02 -17.11
N THR A 16 7.07 3.48 -18.04
CA THR A 16 7.95 2.34 -17.80
C THR A 16 9.38 2.74 -17.42
N ASP A 17 9.77 3.97 -17.72
CA ASP A 17 11.10 4.51 -17.42
C ASP A 17 11.05 6.03 -17.26
N GLY A 18 11.89 6.57 -16.39
CA GLY A 18 11.98 8.02 -16.19
C GLY A 18 10.68 8.65 -15.64
N TYR A 19 9.93 7.92 -14.83
CA TYR A 19 8.71 8.46 -14.23
C TYR A 19 9.00 9.73 -13.43
N LYS A 20 8.18 10.74 -13.66
CA LYS A 20 8.15 11.98 -12.87
C LYS A 20 6.85 12.03 -12.09
N GLU A 21 6.99 12.10 -10.79
CA GLU A 21 5.86 12.20 -9.86
C GLU A 21 5.02 13.47 -10.12
N LYS A 22 3.70 13.36 -9.94
CA LYS A 22 2.74 14.46 -10.15
C LYS A 22 2.50 15.28 -8.89
N GLY A 23 2.84 14.70 -7.73
CA GLY A 23 2.68 15.31 -6.42
C GLY A 23 3.88 16.13 -5.97
N GLU A 24 3.90 16.39 -4.69
CA GLU A 24 4.94 17.17 -4.02
C GLU A 24 5.38 16.48 -2.71
N PHE A 25 6.59 16.78 -2.25
CA PHE A 25 7.04 16.37 -0.93
C PHE A 25 6.80 17.50 0.08
N ILE A 26 6.09 17.16 1.15
CA ILE A 26 5.81 18.06 2.28
C ILE A 26 6.31 17.41 3.58
N THR A 27 6.21 18.12 4.69
CA THR A 27 6.50 17.56 6.03
C THR A 27 5.18 17.36 6.78
N ILE A 28 4.94 16.14 7.28
CA ILE A 28 3.82 15.79 8.15
C ILE A 28 4.38 15.07 9.38
N ASN A 29 4.10 15.56 10.55
CA ASN A 29 4.59 15.04 11.84
C ASN A 29 6.12 14.80 11.84
N GLY A 30 6.85 15.76 11.27
CA GLY A 30 8.30 15.68 11.12
C GLY A 30 8.82 14.71 10.07
N MET A 31 7.93 14.00 9.35
CA MET A 31 8.29 13.05 8.30
C MET A 31 8.19 13.70 6.93
N LYS A 32 9.20 13.47 6.08
CA LYS A 32 9.07 13.72 4.64
C LYS A 32 7.90 12.89 4.10
N THR A 33 6.92 13.53 3.49
CA THR A 33 5.70 12.87 3.03
C THR A 33 5.46 13.23 1.57
N TYR A 34 5.36 12.22 0.71
CA TYR A 34 4.84 12.45 -0.63
C TYR A 34 3.34 12.62 -0.57
N THR A 35 2.81 13.66 -1.21
CA THR A 35 1.38 13.88 -1.33
C THR A 35 1.00 14.22 -2.76
N THR A 36 -0.12 13.68 -3.22
CA THR A 36 -0.63 13.85 -4.57
C THR A 36 -2.15 13.83 -4.57
N GLY A 37 -2.77 14.35 -5.63
CA GLY A 37 -4.22 14.45 -5.75
C GLY A 37 -4.78 15.80 -5.35
N SER A 38 -6.12 15.89 -5.35
CA SER A 38 -6.82 17.15 -5.07
C SER A 38 -6.73 17.54 -3.59
N LYS A 39 -6.33 18.80 -3.32
CA LYS A 39 -6.31 19.36 -1.97
C LYS A 39 -7.72 19.56 -1.38
N ASP A 40 -8.75 19.54 -2.24
CA ASP A 40 -10.16 19.68 -1.87
C ASP A 40 -10.88 18.32 -1.78
N ALA A 41 -10.15 17.21 -1.95
CA ALA A 41 -10.70 15.86 -1.85
C ALA A 41 -11.33 15.64 -0.46
N LYS A 42 -12.46 14.93 -0.45
CA LYS A 42 -13.15 14.55 0.79
C LYS A 42 -12.69 13.21 1.33
N SER A 43 -12.07 12.42 0.48
CA SER A 43 -11.51 11.10 0.81
C SER A 43 -10.00 11.12 0.63
N ALA A 44 -9.28 10.48 1.54
CA ALA A 44 -7.84 10.35 1.45
C ALA A 44 -7.39 8.89 1.58
N ILE A 45 -6.24 8.58 0.99
CA ILE A 45 -5.60 7.26 1.11
C ILE A 45 -4.21 7.44 1.72
N LEU A 46 -3.98 6.74 2.84
CA LEU A 46 -2.65 6.60 3.42
C LEU A 46 -1.92 5.43 2.75
N VAL A 47 -0.74 5.69 2.23
CA VAL A 47 0.13 4.67 1.64
C VAL A 47 1.25 4.31 2.61
N VAL A 48 1.38 3.01 2.90
CA VAL A 48 2.52 2.45 3.64
C VAL A 48 3.34 1.63 2.65
N TYR A 49 4.47 2.16 2.25
CA TYR A 49 5.34 1.60 1.22
C TYR A 49 6.01 0.27 1.64
N ASP A 50 6.77 -0.32 0.75
CA ASP A 50 7.63 -1.45 1.06
C ASP A 50 8.92 -1.00 1.79
N ILE A 51 9.81 -1.94 2.11
CA ILE A 51 11.04 -1.64 2.86
C ILE A 51 12.03 -0.72 2.10
N PHE A 52 11.83 -0.48 0.81
CA PHE A 52 12.72 0.33 -0.02
C PHE A 52 12.31 1.81 -0.11
N GLY A 53 11.15 2.19 0.43
CA GLY A 53 10.72 3.59 0.52
C GLY A 53 10.18 4.16 -0.80
N PHE A 54 10.60 5.38 -1.15
CA PHE A 54 10.12 6.09 -2.33
C PHE A 54 10.77 5.59 -3.61
N PHE A 55 10.15 4.61 -4.25
CA PHE A 55 10.55 4.15 -5.58
C PHE A 55 9.62 4.72 -6.67
N PRO A 56 10.10 4.90 -7.92
CA PRO A 56 9.28 5.44 -9.01
C PRO A 56 7.98 4.68 -9.22
N GLN A 57 7.99 3.36 -9.11
CA GLN A 57 6.79 2.52 -9.25
C GLN A 57 5.78 2.79 -8.13
N THR A 58 6.27 2.97 -6.90
CA THR A 58 5.41 3.25 -5.73
C THR A 58 4.82 4.65 -5.80
N LEU A 59 5.62 5.65 -6.21
CA LEU A 59 5.16 7.03 -6.46
C LEU A 59 4.12 7.08 -7.57
N GLN A 60 4.38 6.37 -8.69
CA GLN A 60 3.41 6.25 -9.78
C GLN A 60 2.10 5.60 -9.33
N GLY A 61 2.19 4.57 -8.48
CA GLY A 61 1.03 3.93 -7.87
C GLY A 61 0.20 4.87 -7.00
N ALA A 62 0.86 5.72 -6.22
CA ALA A 62 0.19 6.76 -5.44
C ALA A 62 -0.54 7.76 -6.35
N ASP A 63 0.08 8.17 -7.46
CA ASP A 63 -0.55 9.04 -8.44
C ASP A 63 -1.72 8.36 -9.17
N ILE A 64 -1.63 7.06 -9.45
CA ILE A 64 -2.76 6.30 -10.01
C ILE A 64 -3.94 6.31 -9.03
N LEU A 65 -3.72 6.04 -7.75
CA LEU A 65 -4.78 6.07 -6.75
C LEU A 65 -5.42 7.47 -6.63
N ALA A 66 -4.62 8.54 -6.76
CA ALA A 66 -5.12 9.90 -6.66
C ALA A 66 -5.98 10.33 -7.86
N TYR A 67 -5.64 9.89 -9.07
CA TYR A 67 -6.23 10.42 -10.32
C TYR A 67 -7.01 9.40 -11.14
N GLY A 68 -7.01 8.12 -10.74
CA GLY A 68 -7.63 7.04 -11.50
C GLY A 68 -9.15 6.94 -11.34
N ASP A 69 -9.70 7.50 -10.27
CA ASP A 69 -11.15 7.58 -10.06
C ASP A 69 -11.64 9.00 -10.40
N LYS A 70 -12.55 9.10 -11.38
CA LYS A 70 -13.07 10.39 -11.85
C LYS A 70 -14.23 10.92 -11.01
N GLU A 71 -14.90 10.04 -10.27
CA GLU A 71 -16.04 10.40 -9.42
C GLU A 71 -15.61 10.64 -7.98
N LYS A 72 -14.64 9.84 -7.49
CA LYS A 72 -14.05 9.99 -6.16
C LYS A 72 -12.60 10.39 -6.28
N GLN A 73 -12.32 11.66 -6.13
CA GLN A 73 -10.95 12.15 -6.07
C GLN A 73 -10.37 11.88 -4.68
N TYR A 74 -9.21 11.22 -4.65
CA TYR A 74 -8.49 10.98 -3.41
C TYR A 74 -7.31 11.94 -3.29
N GLN A 75 -7.06 12.43 -2.07
CA GLN A 75 -5.74 12.93 -1.73
C GLN A 75 -4.93 11.80 -1.12
N VAL A 76 -3.75 11.54 -1.66
CA VAL A 76 -2.89 10.43 -1.23
C VAL A 76 -1.72 10.98 -0.42
N PHE A 77 -1.40 10.32 0.69
CA PHE A 77 -0.28 10.65 1.55
C PHE A 77 0.58 9.40 1.75
N MET A 78 1.87 9.54 1.54
CA MET A 78 2.87 8.48 1.73
C MET A 78 4.02 9.01 2.59
N PRO A 79 3.92 8.91 3.94
CA PRO A 79 4.97 9.35 4.84
C PRO A 79 6.20 8.45 4.80
N ASP A 80 7.37 9.05 5.04
CA ASP A 80 8.62 8.33 5.23
C ASP A 80 8.73 7.76 6.64
N PHE A 81 8.18 6.57 6.84
CA PHE A 81 8.22 5.87 8.12
C PHE A 81 9.62 5.42 8.55
N PHE A 82 10.60 5.47 7.64
CA PHE A 82 11.98 5.07 7.91
C PHE A 82 12.94 6.24 8.14
N ASP A 83 12.44 7.49 8.15
CA ASP A 83 13.23 8.69 8.43
C ASP A 83 14.46 8.83 7.50
N GLY A 84 14.28 8.56 6.20
CA GLY A 84 15.33 8.61 5.19
C GLY A 84 16.31 7.42 5.21
N LYS A 85 15.98 6.37 5.94
CA LYS A 85 16.83 5.17 6.10
C LYS A 85 16.08 3.89 5.70
N PRO A 86 15.60 3.77 4.46
CA PRO A 86 15.01 2.54 3.95
C PRO A 86 16.07 1.44 3.83
N ALA A 87 15.63 0.20 3.63
CA ALA A 87 16.54 -0.88 3.28
C ALA A 87 17.18 -0.63 1.90
N ASP A 88 18.46 -1.01 1.76
CA ASP A 88 19.13 -0.98 0.46
C ASP A 88 18.60 -2.13 -0.40
N ILE A 89 18.20 -1.81 -1.64
CA ILE A 89 17.65 -2.81 -2.56
C ILE A 89 18.64 -3.96 -2.86
N SER A 90 19.94 -3.71 -2.76
CA SER A 90 20.97 -4.72 -2.94
C SER A 90 20.98 -5.81 -1.85
N TRP A 91 20.32 -5.58 -0.71
CA TRP A 91 20.16 -6.59 0.34
C TRP A 91 19.14 -7.67 -0.04
N TYR A 92 18.35 -7.44 -1.07
CA TYR A 92 17.33 -8.37 -1.51
C TYR A 92 17.63 -8.94 -2.90
N PRO A 93 17.46 -10.25 -3.14
CA PRO A 93 17.13 -11.28 -2.16
C PRO A 93 18.26 -11.52 -1.15
N PRO A 94 17.96 -11.99 0.08
CA PRO A 94 18.96 -12.32 1.08
C PRO A 94 19.65 -13.67 0.74
N ASP A 95 20.47 -13.66 -0.31
CA ASP A 95 21.14 -14.83 -0.88
C ASP A 95 22.44 -15.24 -0.13
N ASN A 96 22.78 -14.50 0.93
CA ASN A 96 23.89 -14.79 1.81
C ASN A 96 23.62 -14.29 3.24
N ASP A 97 24.44 -14.77 4.20
CA ASP A 97 24.28 -14.49 5.62
C ASP A 97 24.37 -12.99 5.96
N GLU A 98 25.22 -12.24 5.27
CA GLU A 98 25.39 -10.80 5.50
C GLU A 98 24.11 -10.02 5.16
N LYS A 99 23.53 -10.29 4.00
CA LYS A 99 22.27 -9.67 3.57
C LYS A 99 21.11 -10.07 4.47
N GLY A 100 21.05 -11.35 4.84
CA GLY A 100 20.05 -11.87 5.79
C GLY A 100 20.13 -11.17 7.15
N LYS A 101 21.34 -10.96 7.67
CA LYS A 101 21.58 -10.24 8.92
C LYS A 101 21.15 -8.77 8.83
N LYS A 102 21.53 -8.07 7.74
CA LYS A 102 21.14 -6.66 7.52
C LYS A 102 19.62 -6.48 7.46
N LEU A 103 18.93 -7.35 6.72
CA LEU A 103 17.46 -7.33 6.67
C LEU A 103 16.84 -7.66 8.01
N GLY A 104 17.34 -8.67 8.73
CA GLY A 104 16.87 -9.02 10.07
C GLY A 104 17.02 -7.85 11.05
N GLU A 105 18.16 -7.17 11.05
CA GLU A 105 18.38 -5.97 11.86
C GLU A 105 17.42 -4.84 11.49
N PHE A 106 17.22 -4.59 10.20
CA PHE A 106 16.29 -3.59 9.70
C PHE A 106 14.84 -3.85 10.17
N PHE A 107 14.37 -5.10 10.06
CA PHE A 107 13.04 -5.48 10.54
C PHE A 107 12.87 -5.35 12.05
N ASN A 108 13.92 -5.59 12.81
CA ASN A 108 13.91 -5.49 14.28
C ASN A 108 14.05 -4.03 14.78
N THR A 109 14.46 -3.10 13.92
CA THR A 109 14.75 -1.70 14.31
C THR A 109 13.91 -0.70 13.53
N GLN A 110 14.29 -0.39 12.29
CA GLN A 110 13.63 0.64 11.47
C GLN A 110 12.20 0.25 11.09
N ALA A 111 12.02 -1.01 10.69
CA ALA A 111 10.74 -1.56 10.25
C ALA A 111 9.97 -2.29 11.36
N ALA A 112 10.33 -2.09 12.63
CA ALA A 112 9.57 -2.65 13.75
C ALA A 112 8.14 -2.07 13.75
N PRO A 113 7.07 -2.90 13.64
CA PRO A 113 5.71 -2.42 13.48
C PRO A 113 5.23 -1.42 14.54
N PRO A 114 5.52 -1.59 15.86
CA PRO A 114 5.05 -0.66 16.89
C PRO A 114 5.41 0.80 16.62
N LYS A 115 6.62 1.07 16.11
CA LYS A 115 7.09 2.42 15.77
C LYS A 115 6.18 3.10 14.73
N THR A 116 5.77 2.36 13.72
CA THR A 116 4.89 2.89 12.66
C THR A 116 3.46 3.02 13.13
N LEU A 117 2.97 2.04 13.90
CA LEU A 117 1.60 2.08 14.46
C LEU A 117 1.38 3.31 15.35
N GLU A 118 2.37 3.72 16.14
CA GLU A 118 2.30 4.93 16.96
C GLU A 118 2.32 6.24 16.15
N ARG A 119 2.90 6.22 14.93
CA ARG A 119 3.03 7.40 14.08
C ARG A 119 1.79 7.64 13.22
N ILE A 120 1.09 6.59 12.80
CA ILE A 120 -0.08 6.71 11.91
C ILE A 120 -1.16 7.65 12.48
N PRO A 121 -1.64 7.53 13.72
CA PRO A 121 -2.63 8.45 14.28
C PRO A 121 -2.18 9.92 14.25
N LYS A 122 -0.91 10.18 14.53
CA LYS A 122 -0.33 11.54 14.52
C LYS A 122 -0.29 12.13 13.10
N VAL A 123 -0.01 11.30 12.09
CA VAL A 123 -0.09 11.71 10.68
C VAL A 123 -1.53 12.12 10.33
N LEU A 124 -2.50 11.27 10.67
CA LEU A 124 -3.91 11.56 10.36
C LEU A 124 -4.39 12.83 11.06
N GLU A 125 -4.01 13.04 12.32
CA GLU A 125 -4.37 14.23 13.10
C GLU A 125 -3.79 15.51 12.47
N GLU A 126 -2.50 15.50 12.12
CA GLU A 126 -1.85 16.66 11.50
C GLU A 126 -2.43 16.94 10.11
N VAL A 127 -2.62 15.90 9.27
CA VAL A 127 -3.26 16.09 7.97
C VAL A 127 -4.68 16.66 8.14
N LYS A 128 -5.47 16.17 9.08
CA LYS A 128 -6.82 16.67 9.34
C LYS A 128 -6.82 18.15 9.74
N SER A 129 -5.81 18.60 10.50
CA SER A 129 -5.66 20.01 10.86
C SER A 129 -5.34 20.91 9.66
N GLN A 130 -4.59 20.40 8.68
CA GLN A 130 -4.18 21.12 7.47
C GLN A 130 -5.16 20.97 6.30
N ARG A 131 -5.99 19.92 6.30
CA ARG A 131 -6.91 19.51 5.23
C ARG A 131 -8.28 19.18 5.82
N SER A 132 -9.02 20.21 6.22
CA SER A 132 -10.34 20.07 6.84
C SER A 132 -11.40 19.48 5.90
N SER A 133 -11.14 19.43 4.58
CA SER A 133 -12.00 18.78 3.59
C SER A 133 -12.08 17.27 3.76
N ILE A 134 -11.04 16.61 4.27
CA ILE A 134 -10.94 15.15 4.38
C ILE A 134 -11.89 14.65 5.47
N GLN A 135 -12.83 13.81 5.08
CA GLN A 135 -13.87 13.23 5.96
C GLN A 135 -13.65 11.74 6.23
N GLU A 136 -12.97 11.04 5.31
CA GLU A 136 -12.74 9.60 5.41
C GLU A 136 -11.37 9.20 4.86
N TRP A 137 -10.89 8.06 5.36
CA TRP A 137 -9.58 7.53 5.06
C TRP A 137 -9.64 6.08 4.60
N GLY A 138 -8.93 5.79 3.51
CA GLY A 138 -8.49 4.45 3.15
C GLY A 138 -7.02 4.25 3.50
N ILE A 139 -6.57 3.00 3.50
CA ILE A 139 -5.16 2.67 3.68
C ILE A 139 -4.74 1.55 2.73
N VAL A 140 -3.56 1.68 2.13
CA VAL A 140 -2.94 0.62 1.34
C VAL A 140 -1.50 0.41 1.77
N GLY A 141 -1.09 -0.85 1.86
CA GLY A 141 0.28 -1.21 2.23
C GLY A 141 0.90 -2.20 1.26
N TYR A 142 2.18 -2.01 1.00
CA TYR A 142 2.98 -2.85 0.10
C TYR A 142 4.02 -3.63 0.90
N CYS A 143 4.16 -4.94 0.65
CA CYS A 143 5.14 -5.77 1.34
C CYS A 143 5.01 -5.68 2.88
N TRP A 144 6.01 -5.13 3.56
CA TRP A 144 6.00 -4.80 4.97
C TRP A 144 4.81 -3.90 5.36
N GLY A 145 4.49 -2.91 4.53
CA GLY A 145 3.32 -2.06 4.71
C GLY A 145 2.01 -2.85 4.77
N GLY A 146 1.93 -3.99 4.10
CA GLY A 146 0.80 -4.90 4.18
C GLY A 146 0.58 -5.46 5.59
N LYS A 147 1.64 -5.78 6.34
CA LYS A 147 1.54 -6.16 7.77
C LYS A 147 1.02 -4.99 8.60
N ILE A 148 1.53 -3.77 8.39
CA ILE A 148 1.06 -2.57 9.08
C ILE A 148 -0.45 -2.37 8.86
N VAL A 149 -0.89 -2.50 7.60
CA VAL A 149 -2.32 -2.37 7.26
C VAL A 149 -3.19 -3.39 7.98
N ASN A 150 -2.77 -4.66 8.08
CA ASN A 150 -3.49 -5.66 8.86
C ASN A 150 -3.64 -5.24 10.33
N LEU A 151 -2.57 -4.72 10.93
CA LEU A 151 -2.55 -4.34 12.34
C LEU A 151 -3.38 -3.07 12.64
N VAL A 152 -3.42 -2.09 11.75
CA VAL A 152 -4.21 -0.85 11.97
C VAL A 152 -5.69 -0.98 11.56
N SER A 153 -6.07 -2.06 10.88
CA SER A 153 -7.45 -2.32 10.46
C SER A 153 -8.30 -3.00 11.55
N GLN A 154 -7.79 -3.08 12.76
CA GLN A 154 -8.42 -3.70 13.93
C GLN A 154 -9.47 -2.79 14.57
N GLU A 155 -10.01 -3.19 15.73
CA GLU A 155 -11.00 -2.41 16.51
C GLU A 155 -10.53 -0.97 16.76
N GLY A 156 -11.43 -0.01 16.53
CA GLY A 156 -11.13 1.41 16.70
C GLY A 156 -10.35 2.04 15.52
N THR A 157 -10.19 1.33 14.40
CA THR A 157 -9.53 1.86 13.20
C THR A 157 -10.20 3.13 12.68
N PRO A 158 -9.45 4.16 12.29
CA PRO A 158 -9.99 5.36 11.65
C PRO A 158 -10.27 5.17 10.15
N PHE A 159 -9.85 4.05 9.57
CA PHE A 159 -9.98 3.78 8.14
C PHE A 159 -11.34 3.18 7.78
N LYS A 160 -11.81 3.43 6.56
CA LYS A 160 -13.05 2.89 5.98
C LYS A 160 -12.81 1.63 5.14
N ALA A 161 -11.65 1.56 4.48
CA ALA A 161 -11.25 0.43 3.65
C ALA A 161 -9.73 0.25 3.70
N ALA A 162 -9.28 -0.98 3.57
CA ALA A 162 -7.86 -1.33 3.65
C ALA A 162 -7.44 -2.29 2.54
N ALA A 163 -6.23 -2.12 2.03
CA ALA A 163 -5.66 -3.02 1.03
C ALA A 163 -4.21 -3.39 1.36
N SER A 164 -3.85 -4.65 1.12
CA SER A 164 -2.52 -5.22 1.35
C SER A 164 -2.02 -5.86 0.06
N CYS A 165 -0.98 -5.29 -0.54
CA CYS A 165 -0.42 -5.71 -1.82
C CYS A 165 0.86 -6.51 -1.58
N HIS A 166 0.97 -7.72 -2.19
CA HIS A 166 2.09 -8.65 -1.98
C HIS A 166 2.63 -8.61 -0.53
N PRO A 167 1.76 -8.94 0.46
CA PRO A 167 2.06 -8.71 1.86
C PRO A 167 3.21 -9.57 2.37
N ALA A 168 4.13 -8.96 3.11
CA ALA A 168 5.06 -9.70 3.96
C ALA A 168 4.39 -10.09 5.27
N MET A 169 4.91 -11.13 5.93
CA MET A 169 4.50 -11.55 7.28
C MET A 169 2.99 -11.77 7.43
N VAL A 170 2.39 -12.46 6.45
CA VAL A 170 0.97 -12.84 6.52
C VAL A 170 0.75 -13.72 7.74
N ASP A 171 -0.18 -13.32 8.60
CA ASP A 171 -0.53 -14.04 9.82
C ASP A 171 -2.06 -14.16 9.94
N ALA A 172 -2.55 -15.39 9.99
CA ALA A 172 -3.97 -15.65 10.13
C ALA A 172 -4.55 -15.13 11.45
N ASN A 173 -3.72 -14.91 12.47
CA ASN A 173 -4.15 -14.36 13.75
C ASN A 173 -4.53 -12.87 13.66
N ASP A 174 -4.05 -12.15 12.66
CA ASP A 174 -4.44 -10.74 12.45
C ASP A 174 -5.87 -10.62 11.89
N ALA A 175 -6.32 -11.61 11.10
CA ALA A 175 -7.56 -11.54 10.32
C ALA A 175 -8.85 -11.40 11.13
N PRO A 176 -9.06 -12.12 12.27
CA PRO A 176 -10.31 -12.02 13.03
C PRO A 176 -10.58 -10.64 13.64
N GLY A 177 -9.52 -9.86 13.85
CA GLY A 177 -9.59 -8.51 14.42
C GLY A 177 -9.97 -7.44 13.42
N ILE A 178 -9.83 -7.67 12.13
CA ILE A 178 -10.12 -6.70 11.07
C ILE A 178 -11.59 -6.31 11.09
N LYS A 179 -11.88 -5.00 11.02
CA LYS A 179 -13.23 -4.42 11.18
C LYS A 179 -13.77 -3.71 9.96
N ILE A 180 -12.99 -3.58 8.91
CA ILE A 180 -13.31 -2.81 7.69
C ILE A 180 -13.14 -3.67 6.45
N PRO A 181 -13.78 -3.36 5.32
CA PRO A 181 -13.55 -4.03 4.05
C PRO A 181 -12.05 -4.12 3.73
N PHE A 182 -11.60 -5.29 3.28
CA PHE A 182 -10.19 -5.58 3.11
C PHE A 182 -9.89 -6.26 1.78
N ALA A 183 -8.93 -5.74 1.03
CA ALA A 183 -8.39 -6.38 -0.17
C ALA A 183 -6.98 -6.91 0.09
N MET A 184 -6.71 -8.17 -0.25
CA MET A 184 -5.38 -8.76 -0.22
C MET A 184 -4.99 -9.21 -1.62
N LEU A 185 -3.84 -8.74 -2.12
CA LEU A 185 -3.34 -8.99 -3.46
C LEU A 185 -2.00 -9.74 -3.41
N PRO A 186 -2.00 -11.04 -3.08
CA PRO A 186 -0.75 -11.81 -3.00
C PRO A 186 -0.18 -12.08 -4.39
N SER A 187 1.17 -12.11 -4.45
CA SER A 187 1.94 -12.60 -5.59
C SER A 187 2.17 -14.12 -5.49
N LYS A 188 3.01 -14.69 -6.35
CA LYS A 188 3.38 -16.10 -6.27
C LYS A 188 4.28 -16.45 -5.07
N ASP A 189 4.94 -15.43 -4.50
CA ASP A 189 5.99 -15.63 -3.49
C ASP A 189 5.41 -15.66 -2.06
N GLU A 190 4.17 -15.20 -1.83
CA GLU A 190 3.54 -15.27 -0.52
C GLU A 190 3.16 -16.70 -0.17
N PRO A 191 3.36 -17.14 1.10
CA PRO A 191 3.01 -18.48 1.54
C PRO A 191 1.52 -18.76 1.36
N LYS A 192 1.18 -19.64 0.40
CA LYS A 192 -0.21 -19.93 0.03
C LYS A 192 -1.05 -20.39 1.21
N GLU A 193 -0.49 -21.25 2.04
CA GLU A 193 -1.17 -21.78 3.23
C GLU A 193 -1.55 -20.66 4.22
N ASP A 194 -0.66 -19.70 4.45
CA ASP A 194 -0.90 -18.59 5.38
C ASP A 194 -1.95 -17.63 4.84
N VAL A 195 -1.91 -17.33 3.53
CA VAL A 195 -2.95 -16.52 2.87
C VAL A 195 -4.31 -17.21 2.92
N GLU A 196 -4.38 -18.52 2.67
CA GLU A 196 -5.62 -19.28 2.76
C GLU A 196 -6.17 -19.34 4.19
N LYS A 197 -5.31 -19.48 5.20
CA LYS A 197 -5.69 -19.43 6.62
C LYS A 197 -6.22 -18.03 6.97
N TRP A 198 -5.53 -16.97 6.52
CA TRP A 198 -5.97 -15.60 6.71
C TRP A 198 -7.34 -15.36 6.08
N GLN A 199 -7.54 -15.81 4.83
CA GLN A 199 -8.80 -15.66 4.09
C GLN A 199 -9.97 -16.38 4.77
N LYS A 200 -9.71 -17.53 5.41
CA LYS A 200 -10.73 -18.26 6.17
C LYS A 200 -11.06 -17.58 7.50
N ALA A 201 -10.10 -16.87 8.08
CA ALA A 201 -10.23 -16.27 9.41
C ALA A 201 -10.85 -14.86 9.39
N VAL A 202 -10.70 -14.12 8.27
CA VAL A 202 -11.26 -12.76 8.12
C VAL A 202 -12.80 -12.81 8.13
N LYS A 203 -13.42 -11.89 8.91
CA LYS A 203 -14.87 -11.88 9.15
C LYS A 203 -15.61 -10.76 8.44
N VAL A 204 -14.90 -9.89 7.74
CA VAL A 204 -15.47 -8.74 7.03
C VAL A 204 -15.54 -9.02 5.52
N LYS A 205 -16.22 -8.13 4.78
CA LYS A 205 -16.15 -8.15 3.31
C LYS A 205 -14.71 -8.12 2.86
N SER A 206 -14.25 -9.15 2.15
CA SER A 206 -12.86 -9.23 1.72
C SER A 206 -12.72 -9.75 0.29
N ILE A 207 -11.66 -9.31 -0.37
CA ILE A 207 -11.22 -9.79 -1.67
C ILE A 207 -9.82 -10.35 -1.49
N VAL A 208 -9.56 -11.57 -1.99
CA VAL A 208 -8.21 -12.10 -2.13
C VAL A 208 -8.00 -12.41 -3.61
N GLN A 209 -7.17 -11.59 -4.27
CA GLN A 209 -6.85 -11.75 -5.69
C GLN A 209 -5.38 -12.10 -5.85
N TRP A 210 -5.11 -13.34 -6.26
CA TRP A 210 -3.76 -13.83 -6.52
C TRP A 210 -3.22 -13.33 -7.86
N TRP A 211 -1.89 -13.04 -7.83
CA TRP A 211 -1.08 -12.70 -9.01
C TRP A 211 0.00 -13.77 -9.22
N PRO A 212 -0.35 -14.96 -9.71
CA PRO A 212 0.51 -16.14 -9.67
C PRO A 212 1.72 -16.06 -10.61
N ASN A 213 1.73 -15.10 -11.51
CA ASN A 213 2.85 -14.85 -12.43
C ASN A 213 3.79 -13.74 -11.95
N GLN A 214 3.41 -13.02 -10.87
CA GLN A 214 4.16 -11.89 -10.38
C GLN A 214 5.00 -12.26 -9.15
N VAL A 215 6.14 -11.57 -9.03
CA VAL A 215 7.01 -11.68 -7.85
C VAL A 215 6.52 -10.76 -6.73
N HIS A 216 6.93 -11.07 -5.49
CA HIS A 216 6.78 -10.17 -4.36
C HIS A 216 7.37 -8.79 -4.68
N GLY A 217 6.60 -7.71 -4.47
CA GLY A 217 7.02 -6.34 -4.77
C GLY A 217 6.70 -5.82 -6.17
N PHE A 218 5.94 -6.58 -6.99
CA PHE A 218 5.65 -6.19 -8.38
C PHE A 218 4.84 -4.89 -8.51
N MET A 219 4.09 -4.49 -7.50
CA MET A 219 3.34 -3.22 -7.49
C MET A 219 4.15 -2.05 -6.90
N ALA A 220 5.36 -2.29 -6.45
CA ALA A 220 6.24 -1.33 -5.78
C ALA A 220 7.68 -1.43 -6.34
N ALA A 221 8.70 -1.28 -5.51
CA ALA A 221 10.10 -1.13 -5.92
C ALA A 221 10.63 -2.22 -6.88
N ARG A 222 10.09 -3.44 -6.83
CA ARG A 222 10.55 -4.57 -7.65
C ARG A 222 9.74 -4.79 -8.94
N GLY A 223 8.77 -3.93 -9.23
CA GLY A 223 8.01 -3.99 -10.48
C GLY A 223 8.87 -3.59 -11.67
N ASP A 224 9.24 -4.56 -12.53
CA ASP A 224 9.89 -4.26 -13.81
C ASP A 224 8.84 -3.84 -14.85
N LEU A 225 8.51 -2.55 -14.87
CA LEU A 225 7.49 -2.01 -15.77
C LEU A 225 7.92 -1.99 -17.24
N LYS A 226 9.17 -2.35 -17.55
CA LYS A 226 9.64 -2.56 -18.94
C LYS A 226 9.18 -3.91 -19.47
N ASP A 227 8.96 -4.90 -18.60
CA ASP A 227 8.32 -6.15 -18.97
C ASP A 227 6.82 -5.93 -19.20
N PRO A 228 6.29 -6.21 -20.42
CA PRO A 228 4.87 -5.98 -20.73
C PRO A 228 3.92 -6.80 -19.85
N ALA A 229 4.31 -7.99 -19.39
CA ALA A 229 3.49 -8.83 -18.54
C ALA A 229 3.40 -8.24 -17.12
N VAL A 230 4.51 -7.78 -16.56
CA VAL A 230 4.54 -7.10 -15.26
C VAL A 230 3.74 -5.81 -15.33
N LYS A 231 3.96 -4.98 -16.37
CA LYS A 231 3.22 -3.74 -16.58
C LYS A 231 1.70 -3.99 -16.66
N SER A 232 1.27 -4.97 -17.45
CA SER A 232 -0.15 -5.32 -17.58
C SER A 232 -0.78 -5.73 -16.25
N ASP A 233 -0.07 -6.53 -15.45
CA ASP A 233 -0.58 -6.96 -14.16
C ASP A 233 -0.53 -5.84 -13.11
N TYR A 234 0.48 -4.97 -13.15
CA TYR A 234 0.54 -3.74 -12.36
C TYR A 234 -0.71 -2.86 -12.63
N GLU A 235 -1.02 -2.59 -13.90
CA GLU A 235 -2.20 -1.82 -14.31
C GLU A 235 -3.51 -2.45 -13.81
N LYS A 236 -3.67 -3.77 -13.98
CA LYS A 236 -4.86 -4.50 -13.49
C LYS A 236 -4.98 -4.49 -11.98
N ALA A 237 -3.86 -4.60 -11.26
CA ALA A 237 -3.86 -4.60 -9.80
C ALA A 237 -4.26 -3.22 -9.27
N TYR A 238 -3.75 -2.13 -9.85
CA TYR A 238 -4.19 -0.78 -9.50
C TYR A 238 -5.65 -0.51 -9.89
N GLN A 239 -6.12 -1.06 -11.03
CA GLN A 239 -7.54 -0.98 -11.40
C GLN A 239 -8.43 -1.67 -10.34
N LEU A 240 -7.99 -2.81 -9.81
CA LEU A 240 -8.70 -3.49 -8.73
C LEU A 240 -8.73 -2.63 -7.46
N LEU A 241 -7.61 -2.02 -7.09
CA LEU A 241 -7.54 -1.13 -5.92
C LEU A 241 -8.47 0.08 -6.08
N LEU A 242 -8.47 0.72 -7.25
CA LEU A 242 -9.38 1.85 -7.54
C LEU A 242 -10.84 1.44 -7.36
N ASN A 243 -11.27 0.35 -7.98
CA ASN A 243 -12.62 -0.16 -7.84
C ASN A 243 -12.95 -0.50 -6.38
N PHE A 244 -12.00 -1.13 -5.68
CA PHE A 244 -12.18 -1.50 -4.28
C PHE A 244 -12.38 -0.29 -3.38
N PHE A 245 -11.56 0.76 -3.51
CA PHE A 245 -11.71 1.98 -2.72
C PHE A 245 -12.96 2.76 -3.13
N HIS A 246 -13.29 2.82 -4.42
CA HIS A 246 -14.54 3.43 -4.89
C HIS A 246 -15.77 2.82 -4.22
N ASP A 247 -15.82 1.50 -4.11
CA ASP A 247 -16.98 0.76 -3.57
C ASP A 247 -17.10 0.82 -2.05
N ASN A 248 -16.02 1.14 -1.33
CA ASN A 248 -15.96 0.96 0.12
C ASN A 248 -15.60 2.22 0.92
N MET A 249 -15.47 3.36 0.22
CA MET A 249 -15.22 4.68 0.84
C MET A 249 -16.28 5.70 0.49
#